data_f6494aa64c4f055e66bd9676e870d679
#
_entry.id   f6494aa64c4f055e66bd9676e870d679
#
_cell.length_a   1.000
_cell.length_b   1.000
_cell.length_c   1.000
_cell.angle_alpha   90.00
_cell.angle_beta   90.00
_cell.angle_gamma   90.00
#
_symmetry.space_group_name_H-M   'P 1'
#
loop_
_entity.id
_entity.type
_entity.pdbx_description
1 polymer ?
#
loop_
_entity_poly.entity_id
_entity_poly.type
_entity_poly.pdbx_seq_one_letter_code
_entity_poly.pdbx_strand_id
1 'polypeptide(L)'
;MSESFRRAKIEALLAEEPGDQFLRYGLAVELDKEGEHDRSLALLAELGRDESPYVPAFFLAGQQLARLGRIDAARTALRDGIEHARAAGDAHAAGEMSEFLASLGALGE
;
A
#
# COMPACT_ATOMS: atom_id res chain seq x y z
N MET A 1 -12.48 5.85 18.77
CA MET A 1 -13.66 4.96 18.73
C MET A 1 -13.99 4.55 17.32
N SER A 2 -14.26 5.52 16.44
CA SER A 2 -14.67 5.19 15.07
C SER A 2 -13.65 4.37 14.30
N GLU A 3 -12.35 4.62 14.47
CA GLU A 3 -11.31 3.88 13.76
C GLU A 3 -11.23 2.44 14.24
N SER A 4 -11.25 2.21 15.54
CA SER A 4 -11.26 0.86 16.09
C SER A 4 -12.51 0.11 15.65
N PHE A 5 -13.63 0.81 15.56
CA PHE A 5 -14.88 0.22 15.09
C PHE A 5 -14.77 -0.22 13.63
N ARG A 6 -14.19 0.63 12.79
CA ARG A 6 -13.98 0.28 11.37
C ARG A 6 -13.07 -0.93 11.22
N ARG A 7 -11.98 -0.95 11.99
CA ARG A 7 -11.07 -2.09 11.93
C ARG A 7 -11.76 -3.37 12.33
N ALA A 8 -12.51 -3.34 13.41
CA ALA A 8 -13.24 -4.53 13.88
C ALA A 8 -14.22 -5.03 12.81
N LYS A 9 -14.89 -4.09 12.13
CA LYS A 9 -15.84 -4.45 11.08
C LYS A 9 -15.12 -5.10 9.89
N ILE A 10 -13.98 -4.53 9.48
CA ILE A 10 -13.20 -5.09 8.39
C ILE A 10 -12.67 -6.47 8.76
N GLU A 11 -12.19 -6.64 9.99
CA GLU A 11 -11.69 -7.92 10.45
C GLU A 11 -12.78 -8.99 10.46
N ALA A 12 -14.00 -8.60 10.83
CA ALA A 12 -15.14 -9.53 10.80
C ALA A 12 -15.45 -9.98 9.37
N LEU A 13 -15.37 -9.06 8.40
CA LEU A 13 -15.59 -9.41 7.00
C LEU A 13 -14.46 -10.29 6.47
N LEU A 14 -13.22 -10.02 6.90
CA LEU A 14 -12.07 -10.81 6.50
C LEU A 14 -12.13 -12.24 7.06
N ALA A 15 -12.75 -12.41 8.23
CA ALA A 15 -12.91 -13.75 8.79
C ALA A 15 -13.74 -14.63 7.85
N GLU A 16 -14.65 -14.04 7.08
CA GLU A 16 -15.46 -14.76 6.12
C GLU A 16 -14.77 -14.89 4.76
N GLU A 17 -13.99 -13.89 4.38
CA GLU A 17 -13.27 -13.88 3.09
C GLU A 17 -11.84 -13.45 3.29
N PRO A 18 -11.00 -14.32 3.87
CA PRO A 18 -9.62 -13.91 4.26
C PRO A 18 -8.71 -13.57 3.09
N GLY A 19 -9.05 -13.99 1.88
CA GLY A 19 -8.25 -13.67 0.70
C GLY A 19 -8.64 -12.40 -0.01
N ASP A 20 -9.72 -11.74 0.42
CA ASP A 20 -10.21 -10.56 -0.28
C ASP A 20 -9.20 -9.41 -0.24
N GLN A 21 -8.72 -9.02 -1.41
CA GLN A 21 -7.66 -8.00 -1.51
C GLN A 21 -8.13 -6.61 -1.07
N PHE A 22 -9.36 -6.26 -1.41
CA PHE A 22 -9.88 -4.95 -1.05
C PHE A 22 -10.02 -4.81 0.47
N LEU A 23 -10.50 -5.86 1.14
CA LEU A 23 -10.63 -5.87 2.59
C LEU A 23 -9.27 -5.85 3.29
N ARG A 24 -8.31 -6.61 2.76
CA ARG A 24 -6.95 -6.62 3.31
C ARG A 24 -6.31 -5.24 3.17
N TYR A 25 -6.52 -4.59 2.03
CA TYR A 25 -6.05 -3.23 1.80
C TYR A 25 -6.71 -2.26 2.80
N GLY A 26 -8.03 -2.39 2.98
CA GLY A 26 -8.76 -1.57 3.96
C GLY A 26 -8.22 -1.74 5.37
N LEU A 27 -7.86 -2.97 5.75
CA LEU A 27 -7.26 -3.21 7.05
C LEU A 27 -5.90 -2.51 7.18
N ALA A 28 -5.09 -2.54 6.11
CA ALA A 28 -3.81 -1.86 6.13
C ALA A 28 -3.99 -0.35 6.33
N VAL A 29 -5.01 0.24 5.70
CA VAL A 29 -5.32 1.66 5.86
C VAL A 29 -5.66 1.98 7.32
N GLU A 30 -6.51 1.15 7.95
CA GLU A 30 -6.89 1.38 9.34
C GLU A 30 -5.71 1.20 10.30
N LEU A 31 -4.87 0.21 10.05
CA LEU A 31 -3.67 0.00 10.87
C LEU A 31 -2.73 1.20 10.81
N ASP A 32 -2.55 1.77 9.62
CA ASP A 32 -1.72 2.96 9.46
C ASP A 32 -2.28 4.15 10.26
N LYS A 33 -3.60 4.34 10.20
CA LYS A 33 -4.26 5.42 10.96
C LYS A 33 -4.09 5.25 12.46
N GLU A 34 -4.01 4.00 12.93
CA GLU A 34 -3.85 3.71 14.36
C GLU A 34 -2.39 3.79 14.80
N GLY A 35 -1.48 4.12 13.89
CA GLY A 35 -0.06 4.19 14.21
C GLY A 35 0.65 2.86 14.16
N GLU A 36 -0.01 1.79 13.71
CA GLU A 36 0.59 0.48 13.57
C GLU A 36 1.21 0.33 12.19
N HIS A 37 2.20 1.17 11.92
CA HIS A 37 2.77 1.30 10.58
C HIS A 37 3.45 0.03 10.08
N ASP A 38 4.19 -0.66 10.93
CA ASP A 38 4.91 -1.86 10.49
C ASP A 38 3.94 -2.99 10.14
N ARG A 39 2.86 -3.12 10.89
CA ARG A 39 1.83 -4.12 10.55
C ARG A 39 1.13 -3.78 9.24
N SER A 40 0.83 -2.50 9.05
CA SER A 40 0.21 -2.01 7.82
C SER A 40 1.12 -2.31 6.63
N LEU A 41 2.40 -1.97 6.74
CA LEU A 41 3.37 -2.18 5.66
C LEU A 41 3.57 -3.65 5.35
N ALA A 42 3.58 -4.51 6.38
CA ALA A 42 3.69 -5.95 6.16
C ALA A 42 2.50 -6.48 5.36
N LEU A 43 1.31 -6.02 5.68
CA LEU A 43 0.10 -6.43 4.97
C LEU A 43 0.11 -5.94 3.52
N LEU A 44 0.56 -4.70 3.29
CA LEU A 44 0.69 -4.17 1.94
C LEU A 44 1.72 -4.96 1.13
N ALA A 45 2.82 -5.35 1.76
CA ALA A 45 3.84 -6.16 1.10
C ALA A 45 3.27 -7.52 0.68
N GLU A 46 2.44 -8.14 1.53
CA GLU A 46 1.78 -9.39 1.16
C GLU A 46 0.88 -9.22 -0.05
N LEU A 47 0.11 -8.13 -0.08
CA LEU A 47 -0.77 -7.83 -1.22
C LEU A 47 0.01 -7.68 -2.52
N GLY A 48 1.22 -7.16 -2.44
CA GLY A 48 2.10 -7.03 -3.60
C GLY A 48 2.66 -8.37 -4.07
N ARG A 49 2.68 -9.37 -3.19
CA ARG A 49 3.19 -10.70 -3.51
C ARG A 49 2.09 -11.70 -3.83
N ASP A 50 0.84 -11.29 -3.81
CA ASP A 50 -0.27 -12.17 -4.20
C ASP A 50 -0.08 -12.64 -5.64
N GLU A 51 -0.68 -13.77 -5.97
CA GLU A 51 -0.62 -14.32 -7.33
C GLU A 51 -1.03 -13.27 -8.36
N SER A 52 -2.08 -12.50 -8.03
CA SER A 52 -2.44 -11.31 -8.79
C SER A 52 -2.12 -10.10 -7.91
N PRO A 53 -0.94 -9.48 -8.09
CA PRO A 53 -0.53 -8.39 -7.22
C PRO A 53 -1.54 -7.24 -7.19
N TYR A 54 -1.81 -6.74 -5.99
CA TYR A 54 -2.77 -5.67 -5.81
C TYR A 54 -2.06 -4.33 -5.99
N VAL A 55 -2.20 -3.74 -7.17
CA VAL A 55 -1.46 -2.53 -7.55
C VAL A 55 -1.60 -1.37 -6.54
N PRO A 56 -2.81 -1.05 -6.02
CA PRO A 56 -2.92 0.05 -5.05
C PRO A 56 -2.04 -0.10 -3.80
N ALA A 57 -1.70 -1.34 -3.44
CA ALA A 57 -0.88 -1.57 -2.24
C ALA A 57 0.51 -0.98 -2.37
N PHE A 58 1.07 -0.99 -3.58
CA PHE A 58 2.40 -0.42 -3.82
C PHE A 58 2.41 1.09 -3.62
N PHE A 59 1.36 1.77 -4.08
CA PHE A 59 1.28 3.21 -3.95
C PHE A 59 1.12 3.60 -2.48
N LEU A 60 0.21 2.94 -1.77
CA LEU A 60 0.00 3.23 -0.36
C LEU A 60 1.27 2.96 0.45
N ALA A 61 1.95 1.85 0.17
CA ALA A 61 3.22 1.53 0.84
C ALA A 61 4.26 2.63 0.58
N GLY A 62 4.38 3.07 -0.67
CA GLY A 62 5.31 4.13 -1.03
C GLY A 62 5.02 5.42 -0.29
N GLN A 63 3.74 5.79 -0.19
CA GLN A 63 3.34 7.00 0.52
C GLN A 63 3.62 6.89 2.02
N GLN A 64 3.30 5.75 2.63
CA GLN A 64 3.56 5.55 4.06
C GLN A 64 5.06 5.59 4.36
N LEU A 65 5.85 4.89 3.56
CA LEU A 65 7.29 4.85 3.75
C LEU A 65 7.90 6.24 3.64
N ALA A 66 7.43 7.04 2.68
CA ALA A 66 7.90 8.41 2.51
C ALA A 66 7.57 9.26 3.73
N ARG A 67 6.34 9.13 4.26
CA ARG A 67 5.94 9.89 5.45
C ARG A 67 6.77 9.49 6.68
N LEU A 68 7.20 8.24 6.73
CA LEU A 68 8.05 7.75 7.82
C LEU A 68 9.52 8.10 7.62
N GLY A 69 9.86 8.76 6.53
CA GLY A 69 11.25 9.12 6.23
C GLY A 69 12.07 8.00 5.64
N ARG A 70 11.45 6.86 5.34
CA ARG A 70 12.13 5.69 4.75
C ARG A 70 12.15 5.83 3.24
N ILE A 71 12.91 6.80 2.74
CA ILE A 71 12.83 7.23 1.34
C ILE A 71 13.29 6.17 0.35
N ASP A 72 14.40 5.47 0.64
CA ASP A 72 14.88 4.44 -0.29
C ASP A 72 13.89 3.29 -0.41
N ALA A 73 13.30 2.87 0.71
CA ALA A 73 12.27 1.83 0.69
C ALA A 73 11.02 2.30 -0.08
N ALA A 74 10.67 3.59 0.08
CA ALA A 74 9.55 4.17 -0.66
C ALA A 74 9.81 4.11 -2.16
N ARG A 75 11.02 4.45 -2.59
CA ARG A 75 11.39 4.38 -4.01
C ARG A 75 11.26 2.96 -4.55
N THR A 76 11.74 1.99 -3.78
CA THR A 76 11.65 0.59 -4.20
C THR A 76 10.19 0.16 -4.38
N ALA A 77 9.34 0.47 -3.40
CA ALA A 77 7.93 0.12 -3.49
C ALA A 77 7.27 0.75 -4.71
N LEU A 78 7.60 2.01 -4.99
CA LEU A 78 7.00 2.71 -6.14
C LEU A 78 7.50 2.14 -7.47
N ARG A 79 8.78 1.82 -7.58
CA ARG A 79 9.33 1.22 -8.80
C ARG A 79 8.68 -0.12 -9.08
N ASP A 80 8.53 -0.96 -8.04
CA ASP A 80 7.87 -2.25 -8.18
C ASP A 80 6.41 -2.05 -8.59
N GLY A 81 5.74 -1.09 -7.97
CA GLY A 81 4.35 -0.79 -8.28
C GLY A 81 4.15 -0.33 -9.72
N ILE A 82 5.08 0.50 -10.22
CA ILE A 82 5.02 0.97 -11.60
C ILE A 82 5.13 -0.20 -12.56
N GLU A 83 6.05 -1.13 -12.31
CA GLU A 83 6.20 -2.31 -13.16
C GLU A 83 4.94 -3.17 -13.16
N HIS A 84 4.38 -3.42 -11.98
CA HIS A 84 3.16 -4.23 -11.88
C HIS A 84 1.95 -3.53 -12.51
N ALA A 85 1.87 -2.21 -12.35
CA ALA A 85 0.78 -1.44 -12.98
C ALA A 85 0.87 -1.53 -14.50
N ARG A 86 2.08 -1.39 -15.05
CA ARG A 86 2.29 -1.50 -16.49
C ARG A 86 1.94 -2.89 -16.99
N ALA A 87 2.36 -3.91 -16.27
CA ALA A 87 2.06 -5.30 -16.65
C ALA A 87 0.56 -5.56 -16.63
N ALA A 88 -0.16 -4.90 -15.75
CA ALA A 88 -1.62 -5.04 -15.66
C ALA A 88 -2.37 -4.13 -16.64
N GLY A 89 -1.66 -3.30 -17.38
CA GLY A 89 -2.29 -2.36 -18.31
C GLY A 89 -2.89 -1.14 -17.61
N ASP A 90 -2.49 -0.88 -16.38
CA ASP A 90 -3.00 0.24 -15.58
C ASP A 90 -2.07 1.44 -15.72
N ALA A 91 -2.20 2.14 -16.84
CA ALA A 91 -1.35 3.29 -17.14
C ALA A 91 -1.58 4.45 -16.18
N HIS A 92 -2.81 4.60 -15.68
CA HIS A 92 -3.12 5.68 -14.74
C HIS A 92 -2.36 5.49 -13.42
N ALA A 93 -2.42 4.29 -12.87
CA ALA A 93 -1.71 4.00 -11.62
C ALA A 93 -0.19 4.13 -11.82
N ALA A 94 0.33 3.65 -12.95
CA ALA A 94 1.76 3.79 -13.24
C ALA A 94 2.17 5.26 -13.30
N GLY A 95 1.34 6.10 -13.91
CA GLY A 95 1.61 7.53 -14.02
C GLY A 95 1.62 8.21 -12.66
N GLU A 96 0.64 7.91 -11.82
CA GLU A 96 0.56 8.50 -10.47
C GLU A 96 1.78 8.13 -9.64
N MET A 97 2.16 6.85 -9.67
CA MET A 97 3.34 6.40 -8.91
C MET A 97 4.63 7.01 -9.46
N SER A 98 4.72 7.17 -10.78
CA SER A 98 5.89 7.81 -11.40
C SER A 98 6.05 9.25 -10.96
N GLU A 99 4.94 9.99 -10.89
CA GLU A 99 4.98 11.38 -10.43
C GLU A 99 5.41 11.47 -8.97
N PHE A 100 4.86 10.60 -8.13
CA PHE A 100 5.22 10.60 -6.72
C PHE A 100 6.70 10.23 -6.54
N LEU A 101 7.16 9.22 -7.28
CA LEU A 101 8.55 8.81 -7.25
C LEU A 101 9.48 9.96 -7.63
N ALA A 102 9.12 10.71 -8.68
CA ALA A 102 9.90 11.86 -9.11
C ALA A 102 10.00 12.92 -8.01
N SER A 103 8.92 13.13 -7.27
CA SER A 103 8.92 14.10 -6.17
C SER A 103 9.88 13.69 -5.05
N LEU A 104 10.08 12.39 -4.86
CA LEU A 104 10.97 11.88 -3.81
C LEU A 104 12.44 12.04 -4.19
N GLY A 105 12.76 12.18 -5.47
CA GLY A 105 14.12 12.38 -5.92
C GLY A 105 14.75 13.61 -5.27
N ALA A 106 13.98 14.69 -5.15
CA ALA A 106 14.46 15.92 -4.53
C ALA A 106 14.70 15.76 -3.03
N LEU A 107 13.96 14.86 -2.37
CA LEU A 107 14.08 14.65 -0.95
C LEU A 107 15.23 13.70 -0.58
N GLY A 108 15.63 12.85 -1.51
CA GLY A 108 16.61 11.81 -1.26
C GLY A 108 18.04 12.20 -1.59
N GLU A 109 18.27 13.45 -1.99
CA GLU A 109 19.60 13.92 -2.39
C GLU A 109 20.24 14.86 -1.37
#